data_0d6240135275da6ce81eedc9f0ed75cf
#
_entry.id   0d6240135275da6ce81eedc9f0ed75cf
#
_cell.length_a   1.000
_cell.length_b   1.000
_cell.length_c   1.000
_cell.angle_alpha   90.00
_cell.angle_beta   90.00
_cell.angle_gamma   90.00
#
_symmetry.space_group_name_H-M   'P 1'
#
loop_
_entity.id
_entity.type
_entity.pdbx_description
1 polymer ?
#
loop_
_entity_poly.entity_id
_entity_poly.type
_entity_poly.pdbx_seq_one_letter_code
_entity_poly.pdbx_strand_id
1 'polypeptide(L)'
;MGLGVAPYEADTPGHAVMRATMSQIVDSANSFLVAGWSSQYHLKGVLEAAYKGGDISRAGIRRAAANVTVESDGMFPSRTLGQDRADAQAYIGIPDGSIGSGQRVLAEGYVGSTAKSYDWTSGACS
;
A
#
# COMPACT_ATOMS: atom_id res chain seq x y z
N MET A 1 -6.89 15.12 -2.53
CA MET A 1 -6.47 13.93 -3.28
C MET A 1 -6.27 12.79 -2.30
N GLY A 2 -6.75 11.59 -2.60
CA GLY A 2 -6.57 10.40 -1.76
C GLY A 2 -5.45 9.52 -2.33
N LEU A 3 -4.58 9.02 -1.48
CA LEU A 3 -3.52 8.08 -1.83
C LEU A 3 -3.63 6.84 -0.95
N GLY A 4 -3.39 5.67 -1.53
CA GLY A 4 -3.35 4.39 -0.81
C GLY A 4 -2.03 4.10 -0.09
N VAL A 5 -1.03 4.98 -0.24
CA VAL A 5 0.31 4.87 0.34
C VAL A 5 0.71 6.21 0.95
N ALA A 6 1.59 6.19 1.95
CA ALA A 6 2.17 7.39 2.53
C ALA A 6 3.00 8.16 1.48
N PRO A 7 3.10 9.50 1.56
CA PRO A 7 3.84 10.31 0.60
C PRO A 7 5.36 10.04 0.69
N TYR A 8 6.10 10.48 -0.33
CA TYR A 8 7.55 10.25 -0.43
C TYR A 8 8.33 10.75 0.80
N GLU A 9 7.92 11.84 1.41
CA GLU A 9 8.55 12.46 2.58
C GLU A 9 8.22 11.79 3.91
N ALA A 10 7.33 10.78 3.92
CA ALA A 10 6.96 10.10 5.16
C ALA A 10 8.18 9.50 5.85
N ASP A 11 8.20 9.62 7.17
CA ASP A 11 9.27 9.11 8.02
C ASP A 11 8.92 7.72 8.56
N THR A 12 9.04 6.72 7.69
CA THR A 12 8.85 5.32 8.05
C THR A 12 10.05 4.48 7.64
N PRO A 13 10.27 3.31 8.26
CA PRO A 13 11.38 2.42 7.88
C PRO A 13 11.38 2.07 6.39
N GLY A 14 10.22 1.79 5.81
CA GLY A 14 10.08 1.47 4.39
C GLY A 14 10.49 2.62 3.49
N HIS A 15 10.12 3.88 3.84
CA HIS A 15 10.55 5.06 3.09
C HIS A 15 12.05 5.33 3.22
N ALA A 16 12.65 5.09 4.37
CA ALA A 16 14.08 5.26 4.56
C ALA A 16 14.88 4.31 3.65
N VAL A 17 14.50 3.04 3.61
CA VAL A 17 15.12 2.04 2.72
C VAL A 17 14.90 2.38 1.25
N MET A 18 13.68 2.76 0.88
CA MET A 18 13.35 3.19 -0.48
C MET A 18 14.25 4.36 -0.92
N ARG A 19 14.32 5.43 -0.14
CA ARG A 19 15.15 6.61 -0.46
C ARG A 19 16.62 6.25 -0.59
N ALA A 20 17.17 5.47 0.35
CA ALA A 20 18.57 5.05 0.32
C ALA A 20 18.90 4.24 -0.94
N THR A 21 17.99 3.38 -1.38
CA THR A 21 18.20 2.55 -2.58
C THR A 21 18.00 3.36 -3.86
N MET A 22 16.94 4.14 -3.93
CA MET A 22 16.52 4.82 -5.17
C MET A 22 17.30 6.09 -5.45
N SER A 23 17.92 6.72 -4.44
CA SER A 23 18.79 7.90 -4.64
C SER A 23 19.98 7.65 -5.60
N GLN A 24 20.33 6.40 -5.81
CA GLN A 24 21.38 6.01 -6.75
C GLN A 24 20.88 5.85 -8.20
N ILE A 25 19.56 5.91 -8.42
CA ILE A 25 18.91 5.57 -9.70
C ILE A 25 18.04 6.71 -10.21
N VAL A 26 17.44 7.48 -9.31
CA VAL A 26 16.44 8.52 -9.63
C VAL A 26 16.80 9.85 -8.98
N ASP A 27 16.81 10.91 -9.78
CA ASP A 27 17.16 12.26 -9.32
C ASP A 27 16.01 13.03 -8.66
N SER A 28 14.79 12.54 -8.76
CA SER A 28 13.61 13.27 -8.25
C SER A 28 12.62 12.38 -7.49
N ALA A 29 12.14 12.93 -6.39
CA ALA A 29 11.03 12.36 -5.62
C ALA A 29 9.72 12.45 -6.41
N ASN A 30 8.95 11.37 -6.45
CA ASN A 30 7.58 11.39 -6.97
C ASN A 30 6.72 10.27 -6.37
N SER A 31 5.41 10.48 -6.41
CA SER A 31 4.44 9.53 -5.84
C SER A 31 4.39 8.19 -6.60
N PHE A 32 4.75 8.16 -7.87
CA PHE A 32 4.80 6.91 -8.65
C PHE A 32 5.94 6.01 -8.18
N LEU A 33 7.07 6.60 -7.78
CA LEU A 33 8.18 5.85 -7.17
C LEU A 33 7.70 5.16 -5.90
N VAL A 34 7.02 5.88 -5.02
CA VAL A 34 6.46 5.32 -3.77
C VAL A 34 5.47 4.21 -4.07
N ALA A 35 4.55 4.41 -5.00
CA ALA A 35 3.57 3.40 -5.39
C ALA A 35 4.23 2.14 -5.97
N GLY A 36 5.22 2.31 -6.84
CA GLY A 36 5.98 1.21 -7.42
C GLY A 36 6.76 0.43 -6.35
N TRP A 37 7.45 1.12 -5.45
CA TRP A 37 8.16 0.48 -4.35
C TRP A 37 7.23 -0.24 -3.40
N SER A 38 6.16 0.41 -2.94
CA SER A 38 5.24 -0.16 -1.97
C SER A 38 4.48 -1.39 -2.51
N SER A 39 4.24 -1.46 -3.83
CA SER A 39 3.60 -2.62 -4.43
C SER A 39 4.39 -3.93 -4.26
N GLN A 40 5.72 -3.83 -4.11
CA GLN A 40 6.58 -5.00 -3.92
C GLN A 40 6.36 -5.70 -2.57
N TYR A 41 5.89 -4.99 -1.56
CA TYR A 41 5.54 -5.61 -0.27
C TYR A 41 4.39 -6.61 -0.41
N HIS A 42 3.41 -6.33 -1.27
CA HIS A 42 2.33 -7.28 -1.56
C HIS A 42 2.87 -8.55 -2.22
N LEU A 43 3.70 -8.39 -3.24
CA LEU A 43 4.33 -9.52 -3.92
C LEU A 43 5.20 -10.35 -2.98
N LYS A 44 6.06 -9.68 -2.20
CA LYS A 44 6.92 -10.31 -1.21
C LYS A 44 6.11 -11.11 -0.20
N GLY A 45 5.09 -10.50 0.41
CA GLY A 45 4.24 -11.14 1.41
C GLY A 45 3.56 -12.40 0.88
N VAL A 46 3.01 -12.34 -0.33
CA VAL A 46 2.38 -13.51 -0.97
C VAL A 46 3.38 -14.63 -1.26
N LEU A 47 4.55 -14.30 -1.80
CA LEU A 47 5.58 -15.29 -2.11
C LEU A 47 6.15 -15.95 -0.85
N GLU A 48 6.41 -15.15 0.20
CA GLU A 48 6.87 -15.68 1.49
C GLU A 48 5.82 -16.61 2.14
N ALA A 49 4.54 -16.24 2.07
CA ALA A 49 3.47 -17.08 2.59
C ALA A 49 3.33 -18.39 1.81
N ALA A 50 3.43 -18.35 0.48
CA ALA A 50 3.42 -19.53 -0.37
C ALA A 50 4.63 -20.46 -0.09
N TYR A 51 5.82 -19.86 0.06
CA TYR A 51 7.03 -20.59 0.41
C TYR A 51 6.93 -21.26 1.78
N LYS A 52 6.48 -20.53 2.81
CA LYS A 52 6.25 -21.08 4.16
C LYS A 52 5.20 -22.18 4.17
N GLY A 53 4.19 -22.08 3.27
CA GLY A 53 3.18 -23.13 3.07
C GLY A 53 3.66 -24.34 2.27
N GLY A 54 4.91 -24.35 1.80
CA GLY A 54 5.52 -25.45 1.05
C GLY A 54 5.03 -25.60 -0.39
N ASP A 55 4.31 -24.60 -0.93
CA ASP A 55 3.78 -24.69 -2.30
C ASP A 55 3.93 -23.33 -3.03
N ILE A 56 4.99 -23.19 -3.81
CA ILE A 56 5.28 -22.05 -4.68
C ILE A 56 4.73 -22.21 -6.11
N SER A 57 3.89 -23.21 -6.34
CA SER A 57 3.17 -23.33 -7.61
C SER A 57 2.18 -22.17 -7.78
N ARG A 58 1.69 -21.98 -9.02
CA ARG A 58 0.65 -20.98 -9.31
C ARG A 58 -0.59 -21.15 -8.39
N ALA A 59 -0.97 -22.39 -8.11
CA ALA A 59 -2.09 -22.71 -7.22
C ALA A 59 -1.77 -22.34 -5.76
N GLY A 60 -0.56 -22.64 -5.30
CA GLY A 60 -0.09 -22.29 -3.96
C GLY A 60 -0.01 -20.77 -3.75
N ILE A 61 0.53 -20.02 -4.72
CA ILE A 61 0.58 -18.56 -4.69
C ILE A 61 -0.84 -17.96 -4.64
N ARG A 62 -1.79 -18.48 -5.42
CA ARG A 62 -3.20 -18.04 -5.36
C ARG A 62 -3.83 -18.30 -4.00
N ARG A 63 -3.57 -19.47 -3.38
CA ARG A 63 -4.07 -19.76 -2.03
C ARG A 63 -3.48 -18.82 -1.00
N ALA A 64 -2.17 -18.57 -1.05
CA ALA A 64 -1.50 -17.63 -0.17
C ALA A 64 -2.09 -16.21 -0.31
N ALA A 65 -2.28 -15.74 -1.54
CA ALA A 65 -2.84 -14.42 -1.81
C ALA A 65 -4.28 -14.23 -1.28
N ALA A 66 -5.02 -15.30 -1.02
CA ALA A 66 -6.39 -15.20 -0.52
C ALA A 66 -6.49 -14.78 0.95
N ASN A 67 -5.44 -14.95 1.76
CA ASN A 67 -5.51 -14.75 3.22
C ASN A 67 -4.23 -14.18 3.86
N VAL A 68 -3.23 -13.77 3.08
CA VAL A 68 -1.98 -13.25 3.65
C VAL A 68 -2.17 -11.84 4.19
N THR A 69 -1.68 -11.60 5.40
CA THR A 69 -1.52 -10.23 5.92
C THR A 69 -0.18 -9.68 5.46
N VAL A 70 -0.21 -8.51 4.84
CA VAL A 70 0.95 -7.82 4.29
C VAL A 70 1.30 -6.65 5.18
N GLU A 71 2.54 -6.65 5.64
CA GLU A 71 3.18 -5.54 6.34
C GLU A 71 4.09 -4.78 5.37
N SER A 72 4.17 -3.47 5.53
CA SER A 72 4.84 -2.58 4.56
C SER A 72 5.92 -1.70 5.16
N ASP A 73 6.39 -2.02 6.37
CA ASP A 73 7.31 -1.15 7.10
C ASP A 73 6.82 0.31 7.20
N GLY A 74 5.49 0.48 7.34
CA GLY A 74 4.83 1.76 7.50
C GLY A 74 4.48 2.51 6.20
N MET A 75 4.76 1.95 5.02
CA MET A 75 4.45 2.63 3.75
C MET A 75 2.94 2.67 3.44
N PHE A 76 2.20 1.71 3.94
CA PHE A 76 0.73 1.67 3.94
C PHE A 76 0.24 0.89 5.19
N PRO A 77 -1.02 1.08 5.61
CA PRO A 77 -1.57 0.30 6.71
C PRO A 77 -1.53 -1.20 6.42
N SER A 78 -1.20 -2.01 7.44
CA SER A 78 -1.28 -3.48 7.34
C SER A 78 -2.64 -3.92 6.80
N ARG A 79 -2.63 -4.86 5.87
CA ARG A 79 -3.88 -5.38 5.28
C ARG A 79 -3.82 -6.86 5.01
N THR A 80 -4.95 -7.54 5.18
CA THR A 80 -5.12 -8.93 4.78
C THR A 80 -5.71 -9.00 3.38
N LEU A 81 -4.97 -9.61 2.45
CA LEU A 81 -5.44 -9.79 1.07
C LEU A 81 -6.60 -10.79 1.02
N GLY A 82 -7.48 -10.65 0.05
CA GLY A 82 -8.64 -11.53 -0.15
C GLY A 82 -9.80 -11.30 0.80
N GLN A 83 -9.67 -10.39 1.77
CA GLN A 83 -10.76 -9.96 2.63
C GLN A 83 -11.47 -8.72 2.08
N ASP A 84 -12.64 -8.42 2.61
CA ASP A 84 -13.43 -7.26 2.22
C ASP A 84 -12.67 -5.96 2.43
N ARG A 85 -12.93 -4.99 1.55
CA ARG A 85 -12.28 -3.69 1.55
C ARG A 85 -12.87 -2.72 2.58
N ALA A 86 -13.58 -3.21 3.58
CA ALA A 86 -14.17 -2.39 4.65
C ALA A 86 -13.13 -1.56 5.42
N ASP A 87 -11.88 -2.00 5.40
CA ASP A 87 -10.73 -1.33 5.99
C ASP A 87 -9.94 -0.44 5.01
N ALA A 88 -10.51 -0.16 3.84
CA ALA A 88 -9.85 0.66 2.82
C ALA A 88 -9.52 2.05 3.37
N GLN A 89 -8.25 2.26 3.69
CA GLN A 89 -7.72 3.51 4.23
C GLN A 89 -7.01 4.32 3.15
N ALA A 90 -7.05 5.65 3.28
CA ALA A 90 -6.35 6.56 2.38
C ALA A 90 -5.62 7.65 3.15
N TYR A 91 -4.56 8.16 2.56
CA TYR A 91 -3.97 9.44 2.95
C TYR A 91 -4.70 10.55 2.21
N ILE A 92 -5.16 11.56 2.93
CA ILE A 92 -5.78 12.74 2.34
C ILE A 92 -4.75 13.85 2.30
N GLY A 93 -4.48 14.38 1.13
CA GLY A 93 -3.51 15.45 0.93
C GLY A 93 -4.06 16.62 0.13
N ILE A 94 -3.40 17.77 0.28
CA ILE A 94 -3.58 18.95 -0.54
C ILE A 94 -2.32 19.22 -1.36
N PRO A 95 -2.44 19.85 -2.54
CA PRO A 95 -1.28 20.32 -3.29
C PRO A 95 -0.46 21.31 -2.45
N ASP A 96 0.86 21.13 -2.45
CA ASP A 96 1.80 22.03 -1.75
C ASP A 96 3.12 22.06 -2.52
N GLY A 97 3.36 23.14 -3.23
CA GLY A 97 4.56 23.32 -4.07
C GLY A 97 5.86 23.51 -3.28
N SER A 98 5.79 23.65 -1.95
CA SER A 98 6.99 23.74 -1.10
C SER A 98 7.54 22.35 -0.73
N ILE A 99 6.78 21.29 -1.01
CA ILE A 99 7.16 19.89 -0.72
C ILE A 99 7.58 19.21 -2.02
N GLY A 100 8.67 18.45 -1.99
CA GLY A 100 9.26 17.83 -3.18
C GLY A 100 8.31 16.91 -3.95
N SER A 101 7.44 16.16 -3.26
CA SER A 101 6.38 15.35 -3.88
C SER A 101 5.16 16.16 -4.34
N GLY A 102 5.12 17.47 -4.07
CA GLY A 102 4.05 18.37 -4.48
C GLY A 102 2.78 18.28 -3.63
N GLN A 103 2.81 17.60 -2.48
CA GLN A 103 1.63 17.45 -1.63
C GLN A 103 1.94 17.38 -0.14
N ARG A 104 1.05 17.93 0.67
CA ARG A 104 1.08 17.86 2.13
C ARG A 104 -0.07 17.02 2.65
N VAL A 105 0.22 16.06 3.53
CA VAL A 105 -0.80 15.19 4.15
C VAL A 105 -1.61 16.00 5.16
N LEU A 106 -2.93 15.86 5.10
CA LEU A 106 -3.90 16.42 6.06
C LEU A 106 -4.42 15.35 7.02
N ALA A 107 -4.61 14.12 6.53
CA ALA A 107 -5.10 13.02 7.34
C ALA A 107 -4.50 11.70 6.85
N GLU A 108 -4.16 10.84 7.80
CA GLU A 108 -3.70 9.48 7.59
C GLU A 108 -4.77 8.49 8.01
N GLY A 109 -4.81 7.33 7.34
CA GLY A 109 -5.74 6.27 7.68
C GLY A 109 -7.23 6.67 7.56
N TYR A 110 -7.53 7.63 6.67
CA TYR A 110 -8.90 8.11 6.50
C TYR A 110 -9.78 7.06 5.83
N VAL A 111 -10.91 6.75 6.45
CA VAL A 111 -11.96 5.91 5.88
C VAL A 111 -13.23 6.76 5.74
N GLY A 112 -13.71 6.95 4.52
CA GLY A 112 -14.92 7.71 4.25
C GLY A 112 -16.16 7.06 4.85
N SER A 113 -17.18 7.86 5.19
CA SER A 113 -18.44 7.36 5.75
C SER A 113 -19.11 6.31 4.85
N THR A 114 -19.14 6.56 3.56
CA THR A 114 -19.68 5.61 2.57
C THR A 114 -18.90 4.30 2.57
N ALA A 115 -17.57 4.34 2.61
CA ALA A 115 -16.76 3.12 2.65
C ALA A 115 -16.99 2.30 3.93
N LYS A 116 -17.25 2.96 5.06
CA LYS A 116 -17.57 2.30 6.34
C LYS A 116 -18.91 1.59 6.35
N SER A 117 -19.90 2.13 5.62
CA SER A 117 -21.25 1.60 5.57
C SER A 117 -21.54 0.73 4.35
N TYR A 118 -20.60 0.64 3.41
CA TYR A 118 -20.78 -0.09 2.18
C TYR A 118 -20.66 -1.61 2.40
N ASP A 119 -21.64 -2.35 1.94
CA ASP A 119 -21.59 -3.81 1.93
C ASP A 119 -20.83 -4.29 0.68
N TRP A 120 -19.56 -4.61 0.87
CA TRP A 120 -18.66 -5.09 -0.18
C TRP A 120 -19.00 -6.50 -0.68
N THR A 121 -19.85 -7.23 0.06
CA THR A 121 -20.28 -8.57 -0.32
C THR A 121 -21.47 -8.56 -1.28
N SER A 122 -22.16 -7.43 -1.38
CA SER A 122 -23.38 -7.27 -2.18
C SER A 122 -23.17 -7.29 -3.70
N GLY A 123 -21.93 -7.37 -4.18
CA GLY A 123 -21.64 -7.45 -5.60
C GLY A 123 -22.09 -6.22 -6.40
N ALA A 124 -21.94 -5.05 -5.86
CA ALA A 124 -22.55 -3.79 -6.31
C ALA A 124 -22.10 -3.24 -7.67
N CYS A 125 -21.59 -4.06 -8.53
CA CYS A 125 -21.39 -3.75 -9.96
C CYS A 125 -22.36 -4.54 -10.84
N SER A 126 -23.52 -4.87 -10.33
CA SER A 126 -24.63 -5.45 -11.12
C SER A 126 -25.49 -4.36 -11.77
#